data_f1223abac61b7d053789329b8a9b95d5
#
_entry.id   f1223abac61b7d053789329b8a9b95d5
#
_cell.length_a   1.000
_cell.length_b   1.000
_cell.length_c   1.000
_cell.angle_alpha   90.00
_cell.angle_beta   90.00
_cell.angle_gamma   90.00
#
_symmetry.space_group_name_H-M   'P 1'
#
loop_
_entity.id
_entity.type
_entity.pdbx_description
1 polymer ?
#
loop_
_entity_poly.entity_id
_entity_poly.type
_entity_poly.pdbx_seq_one_letter_code
_entity_poly.pdbx_strand_id
1 'polypeptide(L)'
;MKTKKSKRVMAVVMAVLLTVGIMPMDWAVTKAAASTVHSFDATAQASVGDDKAVIAEGTTFNDGYFKIVGKVTQRTNSDGSIKAYELASKAAGAVQFTTESASSVVVGLSSTGGSNESAVALINTADNSVVAEDAGTAVVAGTKKTELKYTALPAGTYQVVSPEDAERNRGARFLDITVEEEEAAAVTTTYAFAVADLSPAAYSVTADKAAIAEGTAFASDYVKTVGTATFRTKSSSDFSALKAIELGSKASGALQFTVTGTASVS
;
A
#
# COMPACT_ATOMS: atom_id res chain seq x y z
N MET A 1 35.06 -20.33 25.92
CA MET A 1 34.67 -18.96 26.36
C MET A 1 33.95 -18.26 25.25
N LYS A 2 32.63 -18.14 25.33
CA LYS A 2 31.78 -17.46 24.31
C LYS A 2 31.37 -16.10 24.84
N THR A 3 31.84 -15.05 24.20
CA THR A 3 31.56 -13.65 24.54
C THR A 3 30.18 -13.25 24.09
N LYS A 4 29.28 -13.00 25.05
CA LYS A 4 28.03 -12.26 24.90
C LYS A 4 28.34 -10.76 24.75
N LYS A 5 28.30 -10.21 23.55
CA LYS A 5 28.25 -8.76 23.37
C LYS A 5 27.47 -8.46 22.08
N SER A 6 26.17 -8.23 22.17
CA SER A 6 25.39 -7.47 21.18
C SER A 6 23.93 -7.39 21.58
N LYS A 7 23.58 -6.68 22.64
CA LYS A 7 22.16 -6.29 22.95
C LYS A 7 22.07 -5.00 23.76
N ARG A 8 22.97 -4.04 23.60
CA ARG A 8 22.93 -2.79 24.39
C ARG A 8 23.15 -1.50 23.59
N VAL A 9 22.91 -1.46 22.31
CA VAL A 9 23.11 -0.23 21.51
C VAL A 9 21.79 0.40 21.06
N MET A 10 20.63 -0.22 21.30
CA MET A 10 19.34 0.28 20.82
C MET A 10 18.50 1.02 21.86
N ALA A 11 19.01 1.24 23.06
CA ALA A 11 18.27 1.86 24.18
C ALA A 11 18.76 3.27 24.55
N VAL A 12 19.76 3.84 23.88
CA VAL A 12 20.37 5.11 24.30
C VAL A 12 19.98 6.30 23.42
N VAL A 13 19.29 6.11 22.28
CA VAL A 13 18.87 7.22 21.39
C VAL A 13 17.52 7.83 21.77
N MET A 14 16.81 7.27 22.76
CA MET A 14 15.46 7.75 23.14
C MET A 14 15.41 8.63 24.39
N ALA A 15 16.53 9.00 24.98
CA ALA A 15 16.55 9.66 26.31
C ALA A 15 17.16 11.08 26.33
N VAL A 16 17.41 11.73 25.22
CA VAL A 16 18.12 13.04 25.21
C VAL A 16 17.29 14.21 24.63
N LEU A 17 16.00 14.06 24.42
CA LEU A 17 15.17 15.16 23.88
C LEU A 17 13.99 15.56 24.78
N LEU A 18 14.22 15.67 26.07
CA LEU A 18 13.17 16.11 26.99
C LEU A 18 13.61 17.30 27.87
N THR A 19 14.23 18.30 27.29
CA THR A 19 14.34 19.62 27.93
C THR A 19 14.78 20.66 26.92
N VAL A 20 13.85 21.30 26.21
CA VAL A 20 13.87 22.72 25.84
C VAL A 20 12.48 23.13 25.34
N GLY A 21 11.87 24.09 26.04
CA GLY A 21 10.83 25.04 25.71
C GLY A 21 9.89 24.82 24.52
N ILE A 22 8.64 24.59 24.87
CA ILE A 22 7.43 25.09 24.19
C ILE A 22 7.64 25.67 22.78
N MET A 23 7.64 24.82 21.79
CA MET A 23 7.20 25.10 20.43
C MET A 23 6.31 23.93 20.01
N PRO A 24 5.19 24.15 19.28
CA PRO A 24 4.44 23.05 18.71
C PRO A 24 5.35 22.38 17.68
N MET A 25 5.99 21.31 18.06
CA MET A 25 6.68 20.43 17.11
C MET A 25 5.62 19.51 16.53
N ASP A 26 5.23 19.77 15.30
CA ASP A 26 4.58 18.79 14.44
C ASP A 26 5.57 17.62 14.25
N TRP A 27 5.43 16.59 15.07
CA TRP A 27 6.11 15.32 14.85
C TRP A 27 5.35 14.55 13.80
N ALA A 28 5.67 14.80 12.54
CA ALA A 28 5.33 13.88 11.48
C ALA A 28 6.20 12.63 11.69
N VAL A 29 5.68 11.62 12.35
CA VAL A 29 6.25 10.27 12.29
C VAL A 29 5.95 9.75 10.90
N THR A 30 6.88 9.93 9.98
CA THR A 30 6.85 9.23 8.71
C THR A 30 7.10 7.76 9.03
N LYS A 31 6.03 6.97 9.22
CA LYS A 31 6.12 5.53 9.17
C LYS A 31 6.59 5.22 7.74
N ALA A 32 7.74 4.58 7.59
CA ALA A 32 8.11 4.05 6.28
C ALA A 32 6.91 3.25 5.77
N ALA A 33 6.40 3.61 4.60
CA ALA A 33 5.32 2.87 3.97
C ALA A 33 5.77 1.41 3.89
N ALA A 34 4.96 0.49 4.40
CA ALA A 34 5.23 -0.92 4.23
C ALA A 34 4.82 -1.25 2.79
N SER A 35 5.74 -1.80 1.99
CA SER A 35 5.37 -2.30 0.67
C SER A 35 4.74 -3.68 0.78
N THR A 36 3.73 -3.95 -0.04
CA THR A 36 3.18 -5.30 -0.21
C THR A 36 3.79 -5.93 -1.45
N VAL A 37 4.38 -7.11 -1.31
CA VAL A 37 5.03 -7.83 -2.40
C VAL A 37 4.18 -9.03 -2.81
N HIS A 38 3.80 -9.08 -4.07
CA HIS A 38 3.15 -10.21 -4.72
C HIS A 38 4.10 -10.84 -5.73
N SER A 39 4.29 -12.15 -5.67
CA SER A 39 5.16 -12.86 -6.59
C SER A 39 4.49 -14.11 -7.16
N PHE A 40 4.80 -14.41 -8.39
CA PHE A 40 4.34 -15.62 -9.07
C PHE A 40 5.48 -16.19 -9.91
N ASP A 41 5.81 -17.46 -9.68
CA ASP A 41 6.78 -18.23 -10.43
C ASP A 41 6.06 -19.38 -11.17
N ALA A 42 6.03 -19.31 -12.49
CA ALA A 42 5.40 -20.32 -13.32
C ALA A 42 6.09 -21.68 -13.17
N THR A 43 7.40 -21.71 -12.92
CA THR A 43 8.17 -22.94 -12.81
C THR A 43 7.92 -23.69 -11.50
N ALA A 44 7.40 -23.01 -10.50
CA ALA A 44 7.03 -23.58 -9.21
C ALA A 44 5.60 -24.16 -9.18
N GLN A 45 4.83 -24.00 -10.26
CA GLN A 45 3.45 -24.47 -10.31
C GLN A 45 3.35 -25.96 -10.62
N ALA A 46 2.23 -26.57 -10.20
CA ALA A 46 1.91 -27.93 -10.60
C ALA A 46 1.55 -27.98 -12.11
N SER A 47 2.03 -28.99 -12.81
CA SER A 47 1.68 -29.20 -14.22
C SER A 47 0.20 -29.55 -14.38
N VAL A 48 -0.46 -28.93 -15.35
CA VAL A 48 -1.86 -29.21 -15.70
C VAL A 48 -2.01 -30.29 -16.78
N GLY A 49 -0.92 -30.85 -17.27
CA GLY A 49 -0.92 -31.89 -18.30
C GLY A 49 0.41 -31.98 -19.05
N ASP A 50 0.37 -32.45 -20.30
CA ASP A 50 1.53 -32.60 -21.16
C ASP A 50 2.11 -31.23 -21.62
N ASP A 51 3.28 -31.29 -22.29
CA ASP A 51 3.85 -30.10 -22.94
C ASP A 51 2.83 -29.45 -23.89
N LYS A 52 2.70 -28.13 -23.82
CA LYS A 52 1.69 -27.31 -24.53
C LYS A 52 0.24 -27.51 -24.08
N ALA A 53 -0.01 -28.16 -22.95
CA ALA A 53 -1.35 -28.16 -22.40
C ALA A 53 -1.80 -26.71 -22.13
N VAL A 54 -3.06 -26.44 -22.47
CA VAL A 54 -3.66 -25.10 -22.29
C VAL A 54 -3.99 -24.90 -20.81
N ILE A 55 -3.56 -23.79 -20.25
CA ILE A 55 -3.97 -23.35 -18.93
C ILE A 55 -5.34 -22.67 -19.11
N ALA A 56 -6.32 -23.10 -18.34
CA ALA A 56 -7.69 -22.57 -18.46
C ALA A 56 -7.70 -21.04 -18.22
N GLU A 57 -8.41 -20.35 -19.08
CA GLU A 57 -8.67 -18.91 -18.88
C GLU A 57 -9.39 -18.71 -17.53
N GLY A 58 -8.99 -17.67 -16.82
CA GLY A 58 -9.51 -17.41 -15.48
C GLY A 58 -8.77 -18.13 -14.35
N THR A 59 -7.83 -19.05 -14.66
CA THR A 59 -6.96 -19.64 -13.64
C THR A 59 -6.23 -18.53 -12.86
N THR A 60 -6.26 -18.62 -11.54
CA THR A 60 -5.64 -17.63 -10.65
C THR A 60 -4.51 -18.24 -9.81
N PHE A 61 -3.57 -17.41 -9.43
CA PHE A 61 -2.41 -17.74 -8.61
C PHE A 61 -2.18 -16.69 -7.53
N ASN A 62 -1.45 -17.04 -6.49
CA ASN A 62 -1.14 -16.15 -5.37
C ASN A 62 -2.42 -15.51 -4.80
N ASP A 63 -3.33 -16.35 -4.26
CA ASP A 63 -4.62 -15.95 -3.67
C ASP A 63 -5.50 -15.07 -4.59
N GLY A 64 -5.38 -15.27 -5.90
CA GLY A 64 -6.18 -14.57 -6.89
C GLY A 64 -5.54 -13.30 -7.45
N TYR A 65 -4.37 -12.92 -6.97
CA TYR A 65 -3.68 -11.69 -7.43
C TYR A 65 -3.28 -11.75 -8.90
N PHE A 66 -2.79 -12.90 -9.38
CA PHE A 66 -2.46 -13.11 -10.79
C PHE A 66 -3.52 -13.98 -11.45
N LYS A 67 -3.85 -13.68 -12.70
CA LYS A 67 -4.89 -14.36 -13.47
C LYS A 67 -4.44 -14.61 -14.91
N ILE A 68 -4.77 -15.79 -15.43
CA ILE A 68 -4.59 -16.10 -16.85
C ILE A 68 -5.75 -15.52 -17.66
N VAL A 69 -5.40 -14.83 -18.74
CA VAL A 69 -6.36 -14.26 -19.70
C VAL A 69 -6.02 -14.80 -21.10
N GLY A 70 -7.03 -15.26 -21.81
CA GLY A 70 -6.86 -15.79 -23.17
C GLY A 70 -6.02 -17.06 -23.23
N LYS A 71 -5.26 -17.23 -24.33
CA LYS A 71 -4.54 -18.45 -24.64
C LYS A 71 -3.12 -18.47 -24.07
N VAL A 72 -2.95 -19.16 -22.95
CA VAL A 72 -1.65 -19.44 -22.33
C VAL A 72 -1.45 -20.96 -22.27
N THR A 73 -0.27 -21.44 -22.62
CA THR A 73 0.05 -22.87 -22.56
C THR A 73 1.24 -23.09 -21.65
N GLN A 74 1.23 -24.18 -20.88
CA GLN A 74 2.42 -24.59 -20.16
C GLN A 74 3.48 -25.16 -21.12
N ARG A 75 4.74 -24.97 -20.73
CA ARG A 75 5.88 -25.65 -21.36
C ARG A 75 6.55 -26.47 -20.28
N THR A 76 6.83 -27.75 -20.62
CA THR A 76 7.43 -28.66 -19.65
C THR A 76 8.84 -29.07 -20.06
N ASN A 77 9.62 -29.46 -19.06
CA ASN A 77 10.88 -30.19 -19.25
C ASN A 77 10.59 -31.67 -19.53
N SER A 78 11.61 -32.44 -19.87
CA SER A 78 11.50 -33.87 -20.11
C SER A 78 11.08 -34.71 -18.89
N ASP A 79 11.25 -34.16 -17.70
CA ASP A 79 10.83 -34.75 -16.42
C ASP A 79 9.37 -34.38 -16.02
N GLY A 80 8.67 -33.63 -16.85
CA GLY A 80 7.31 -33.18 -16.65
C GLY A 80 7.19 -31.91 -15.79
N SER A 81 8.27 -31.39 -15.22
CA SER A 81 8.26 -30.12 -14.49
C SER A 81 7.95 -28.95 -15.43
N ILE A 82 7.29 -27.90 -14.92
CA ILE A 82 7.02 -26.70 -15.72
C ILE A 82 8.32 -25.94 -15.96
N LYS A 83 8.54 -25.60 -17.21
CA LYS A 83 9.65 -24.77 -17.68
C LYS A 83 9.27 -23.30 -17.78
N ALA A 84 8.07 -23.02 -18.25
CA ALA A 84 7.54 -21.68 -18.49
C ALA A 84 6.05 -21.75 -18.81
N TYR A 85 5.39 -20.60 -18.77
CA TYR A 85 4.12 -20.38 -19.45
C TYR A 85 4.38 -19.67 -20.79
N GLU A 86 3.84 -20.18 -21.88
CA GLU A 86 3.97 -19.56 -23.18
C GLU A 86 2.74 -18.68 -23.45
N LEU A 87 2.97 -17.39 -23.54
CA LEU A 87 1.97 -16.41 -23.92
C LEU A 87 1.79 -16.47 -25.44
N ALA A 88 0.56 -16.63 -25.91
CA ALA A 88 0.30 -16.63 -27.34
C ALA A 88 0.66 -15.28 -27.96
N SER A 89 1.20 -15.30 -29.18
CA SER A 89 1.49 -14.09 -29.96
C SER A 89 0.21 -13.27 -30.23
N LYS A 90 0.38 -12.03 -30.66
CA LYS A 90 -0.72 -11.10 -30.99
C LYS A 90 -1.60 -10.77 -29.79
N ALA A 91 -0.99 -10.69 -28.60
CA ALA A 91 -1.69 -10.46 -27.32
C ALA A 91 -2.87 -11.42 -27.07
N ALA A 92 -2.87 -12.60 -27.70
CA ALA A 92 -3.96 -13.57 -27.53
C ALA A 92 -3.92 -14.32 -26.19
N GLY A 93 -2.86 -14.15 -25.38
CA GLY A 93 -2.73 -14.70 -24.04
C GLY A 93 -1.89 -13.81 -23.16
N ALA A 94 -2.28 -13.71 -21.87
CA ALA A 94 -1.66 -12.81 -20.91
C ALA A 94 -1.62 -13.39 -19.50
N VAL A 95 -0.69 -12.88 -18.70
CA VAL A 95 -0.76 -12.89 -17.24
C VAL A 95 -1.22 -11.51 -16.78
N GLN A 96 -2.35 -11.44 -16.11
CA GLN A 96 -2.98 -10.20 -15.61
C GLN A 96 -2.80 -10.07 -14.12
N PHE A 97 -2.65 -8.85 -13.65
CA PHE A 97 -2.68 -8.47 -12.24
C PHE A 97 -3.29 -7.07 -12.07
N THR A 98 -3.71 -6.76 -10.85
CA THR A 98 -4.28 -5.43 -10.50
C THR A 98 -3.52 -4.87 -9.32
N THR A 99 -3.11 -3.61 -9.41
CA THR A 99 -2.47 -2.87 -8.32
C THR A 99 -3.45 -1.84 -7.75
N GLU A 100 -3.47 -1.71 -6.43
CA GLU A 100 -4.33 -0.74 -5.74
C GLU A 100 -3.61 0.58 -5.45
N SER A 101 -2.28 0.59 -5.58
CA SER A 101 -1.42 1.76 -5.34
C SER A 101 -0.31 1.84 -6.38
N ALA A 102 0.52 2.88 -6.27
CA ALA A 102 1.74 2.97 -7.07
C ALA A 102 2.61 1.72 -6.85
N SER A 103 3.16 1.18 -7.94
CA SER A 103 3.87 -0.09 -7.86
C SER A 103 5.10 -0.14 -8.74
N SER A 104 6.00 -1.05 -8.43
CA SER A 104 7.08 -1.51 -9.30
C SER A 104 6.86 -2.97 -9.69
N VAL A 105 7.22 -3.32 -10.92
CA VAL A 105 7.02 -4.66 -11.47
C VAL A 105 8.28 -5.15 -12.12
N VAL A 106 8.68 -6.38 -11.80
CA VAL A 106 9.77 -7.10 -12.46
C VAL A 106 9.20 -8.35 -13.10
N VAL A 107 9.36 -8.51 -14.40
CA VAL A 107 8.86 -9.66 -15.16
C VAL A 107 10.03 -10.44 -15.73
N GLY A 108 10.11 -11.71 -15.40
CA GLY A 108 11.08 -12.66 -15.95
C GLY A 108 10.53 -13.35 -17.19
N LEU A 109 11.22 -13.20 -18.31
CA LEU A 109 10.77 -13.68 -19.61
C LEU A 109 11.91 -14.34 -20.39
N SER A 110 11.56 -15.16 -21.38
CA SER A 110 12.50 -15.63 -22.39
C SER A 110 11.79 -15.82 -23.74
N SER A 111 12.57 -15.98 -24.80
CA SER A 111 12.00 -16.37 -26.09
C SER A 111 11.74 -17.87 -26.18
N THR A 112 11.02 -18.30 -27.21
CA THR A 112 10.61 -19.68 -27.43
C THR A 112 11.74 -20.59 -27.96
N GLY A 113 12.89 -20.05 -28.34
CA GLY A 113 14.03 -20.82 -28.81
C GLY A 113 15.34 -20.08 -28.82
N GLY A 114 16.45 -20.78 -28.93
CA GLY A 114 17.81 -20.26 -28.76
C GLY A 114 18.22 -19.10 -29.68
N SER A 115 17.71 -19.06 -30.89
CA SER A 115 17.95 -18.00 -31.88
C SER A 115 16.70 -17.14 -32.17
N ASN A 116 15.61 -17.37 -31.43
CA ASN A 116 14.37 -16.64 -31.62
C ASN A 116 14.33 -15.37 -30.78
N GLU A 117 13.62 -14.40 -31.27
CA GLU A 117 13.21 -13.21 -30.52
C GLU A 117 11.69 -13.22 -30.33
N SER A 118 11.24 -12.66 -29.26
CA SER A 118 9.82 -12.46 -28.96
C SER A 118 9.58 -11.03 -28.49
N ALA A 119 8.56 -10.39 -29.03
CA ALA A 119 8.10 -9.10 -28.54
C ALA A 119 7.31 -9.31 -27.24
N VAL A 120 7.52 -8.43 -26.27
CA VAL A 120 6.85 -8.44 -24.98
C VAL A 120 6.45 -7.03 -24.58
N ALA A 121 5.28 -6.89 -24.00
CA ALA A 121 4.80 -5.61 -23.49
C ALA A 121 4.04 -5.81 -22.17
N LEU A 122 4.05 -4.78 -21.34
CA LEU A 122 3.09 -4.59 -20.28
C LEU A 122 2.02 -3.62 -20.80
N ILE A 123 0.77 -4.02 -20.75
CA ILE A 123 -0.37 -3.22 -21.24
C ILE A 123 -1.24 -2.82 -20.07
N ASN A 124 -1.62 -1.53 -20.02
CA ASN A 124 -2.69 -1.05 -19.16
C ASN A 124 -4.03 -1.42 -19.82
N THR A 125 -4.89 -2.16 -19.13
CA THR A 125 -6.15 -2.65 -19.70
C THR A 125 -7.23 -1.58 -19.79
N ALA A 126 -7.07 -0.43 -19.12
CA ALA A 126 -8.07 0.65 -19.15
C ALA A 126 -8.12 1.34 -20.52
N ASP A 127 -6.98 1.49 -21.18
CA ASP A 127 -6.84 2.20 -22.44
C ASP A 127 -6.07 1.41 -23.51
N ASN A 128 -5.63 0.20 -23.19
CA ASN A 128 -4.76 -0.65 -24.01
C ASN A 128 -3.42 -0.01 -24.37
N SER A 129 -2.99 0.98 -23.61
CA SER A 129 -1.67 1.58 -23.81
C SER A 129 -0.56 0.62 -23.40
N VAL A 130 0.53 0.64 -24.16
CA VAL A 130 1.77 -0.04 -23.76
C VAL A 130 2.44 0.80 -22.69
N VAL A 131 2.68 0.18 -21.54
CA VAL A 131 3.46 0.80 -20.47
C VAL A 131 4.91 0.77 -20.90
N ALA A 132 5.47 1.94 -21.14
CA ALA A 132 6.89 2.07 -21.41
C ALA A 132 7.67 2.09 -20.10
N GLU A 133 8.68 1.23 -19.97
CA GLU A 133 9.76 1.57 -19.08
C GLU A 133 10.69 2.51 -19.85
N ASP A 134 11.56 2.06 -20.65
CA ASP A 134 12.44 2.94 -21.44
C ASP A 134 12.11 2.96 -22.93
N ALA A 135 11.29 2.07 -23.46
CA ALA A 135 11.07 1.92 -24.90
C ALA A 135 9.78 1.21 -25.34
N GLY A 136 8.71 1.13 -24.55
CA GLY A 136 7.47 0.50 -25.02
C GLY A 136 7.56 -1.03 -25.10
N THR A 137 7.45 -1.58 -26.31
CA THR A 137 7.58 -3.02 -26.54
C THR A 137 9.05 -3.44 -26.43
N ALA A 138 9.32 -4.35 -25.49
CA ALA A 138 10.66 -4.93 -25.33
C ALA A 138 10.85 -6.17 -26.20
N VAL A 139 12.09 -6.48 -26.53
CA VAL A 139 12.47 -7.70 -27.26
C VAL A 139 13.28 -8.62 -26.35
N VAL A 140 12.78 -9.83 -26.14
CA VAL A 140 13.53 -10.87 -25.43
C VAL A 140 14.07 -11.91 -26.42
N ALA A 141 15.34 -12.25 -26.27
CA ALA A 141 16.03 -13.15 -27.18
C ALA A 141 16.56 -14.39 -26.45
N GLY A 142 16.54 -15.52 -27.15
CA GLY A 142 17.10 -16.77 -26.64
C GLY A 142 16.30 -17.38 -25.49
N THR A 143 16.88 -18.40 -24.87
CA THR A 143 16.23 -19.18 -23.81
C THR A 143 16.63 -18.75 -22.40
N LYS A 144 17.54 -17.80 -22.28
CA LYS A 144 17.92 -17.25 -20.97
C LYS A 144 16.86 -16.29 -20.49
N LYS A 145 16.66 -16.26 -19.17
CA LYS A 145 15.79 -15.28 -18.52
C LYS A 145 16.29 -13.86 -18.78
N THR A 146 15.40 -13.02 -19.24
CA THR A 146 15.56 -11.56 -19.32
C THR A 146 14.56 -10.94 -18.35
N GLU A 147 14.97 -9.97 -17.58
CA GLU A 147 14.10 -9.23 -16.66
C GLU A 147 13.74 -7.89 -17.28
N LEU A 148 12.43 -7.62 -17.35
CA LEU A 148 11.89 -6.31 -17.66
C LEU A 148 11.41 -5.67 -16.37
N LYS A 149 11.77 -4.40 -16.17
CA LYS A 149 11.45 -3.65 -14.95
C LYS A 149 10.58 -2.45 -15.31
N TYR A 150 9.55 -2.27 -14.52
CA TYR A 150 8.62 -1.14 -14.63
C TYR A 150 8.52 -0.49 -13.26
N THR A 151 8.66 0.83 -13.22
CA THR A 151 8.64 1.60 -11.98
C THR A 151 7.55 2.66 -12.02
N ALA A 152 7.08 3.07 -10.83
CA ALA A 152 6.07 4.11 -10.69
C ALA A 152 4.79 3.87 -11.52
N LEU A 153 4.38 2.59 -11.66
CA LEU A 153 3.09 2.26 -12.26
C LEU A 153 1.96 2.80 -11.38
N PRO A 154 1.01 3.56 -11.91
CA PRO A 154 -0.18 3.95 -11.15
C PRO A 154 -1.04 2.74 -10.78
N ALA A 155 -1.96 2.92 -9.84
CA ALA A 155 -2.98 1.91 -9.57
C ALA A 155 -3.75 1.58 -10.87
N GLY A 156 -3.98 0.30 -11.12
CA GLY A 156 -4.62 -0.13 -12.37
C GLY A 156 -4.51 -1.64 -12.61
N THR A 157 -5.14 -2.09 -13.69
CA THR A 157 -5.05 -3.49 -14.15
C THR A 157 -4.12 -3.58 -15.35
N TYR A 158 -3.18 -4.51 -15.27
CA TYR A 158 -2.11 -4.68 -16.23
C TYR A 158 -2.06 -6.11 -16.77
N GLN A 159 -1.57 -6.25 -17.99
CA GLN A 159 -1.36 -7.54 -18.64
C GLN A 159 0.05 -7.63 -19.23
N VAL A 160 0.77 -8.71 -18.89
CA VAL A 160 1.99 -9.09 -19.58
C VAL A 160 1.60 -9.89 -20.80
N VAL A 161 1.95 -9.39 -21.98
CA VAL A 161 1.54 -9.97 -23.27
C VAL A 161 2.72 -10.15 -24.22
N SER A 162 2.52 -10.99 -25.25
CA SER A 162 3.36 -10.99 -26.46
C SER A 162 2.55 -10.28 -27.57
N PRO A 163 2.82 -8.98 -27.84
CA PRO A 163 2.03 -8.19 -28.79
C PRO A 163 2.22 -8.66 -30.23
N GLU A 164 1.42 -8.13 -31.14
CA GLU A 164 1.65 -8.32 -32.57
C GLU A 164 2.91 -7.58 -33.00
N ASP A 165 3.82 -8.31 -33.62
CA ASP A 165 5.07 -7.77 -34.17
C ASP A 165 5.29 -8.42 -35.53
N ALA A 166 5.50 -7.60 -36.57
CA ALA A 166 5.63 -8.09 -37.95
C ALA A 166 6.87 -8.95 -38.15
N GLU A 167 7.92 -8.71 -37.38
CA GLU A 167 9.20 -9.43 -37.49
C GLU A 167 9.28 -10.61 -36.52
N ARG A 168 8.53 -10.52 -35.37
CA ARG A 168 8.63 -11.43 -34.24
C ARG A 168 7.27 -12.06 -33.86
N ASN A 169 6.62 -12.65 -34.86
CA ASN A 169 5.29 -13.26 -34.73
C ASN A 169 5.32 -14.57 -33.91
N ARG A 170 5.92 -14.55 -32.74
CA ARG A 170 6.05 -15.70 -31.83
C ARG A 170 5.67 -15.29 -30.42
N GLY A 171 5.05 -16.22 -29.69
CA GLY A 171 4.77 -16.03 -28.28
C GLY A 171 6.04 -15.91 -27.44
N ALA A 172 5.94 -15.30 -26.29
CA ALA A 172 7.00 -15.22 -25.30
C ALA A 172 6.79 -16.25 -24.19
N ARG A 173 7.86 -16.68 -23.55
CA ARG A 173 7.82 -17.51 -22.35
C ARG A 173 7.87 -16.63 -21.12
N PHE A 174 6.83 -16.70 -20.35
CA PHE A 174 6.71 -16.08 -19.03
C PHE A 174 7.30 -17.06 -17.99
N LEU A 175 8.20 -16.59 -17.17
CA LEU A 175 8.86 -17.36 -16.12
C LEU A 175 8.36 -16.95 -14.74
N ASP A 176 8.45 -15.69 -14.41
CA ASP A 176 8.06 -15.17 -13.11
C ASP A 176 7.66 -13.69 -13.20
N ILE A 177 7.04 -13.22 -12.13
CA ILE A 177 6.72 -11.81 -11.92
C ILE A 177 6.78 -11.48 -10.43
N THR A 178 7.27 -10.30 -10.12
CA THR A 178 7.18 -9.69 -8.80
C THR A 178 6.57 -8.32 -8.95
N VAL A 179 5.52 -8.04 -8.19
CA VAL A 179 4.87 -6.74 -8.07
C VAL A 179 5.06 -6.26 -6.65
N GLU A 180 5.66 -5.10 -6.49
CA GLU A 180 5.82 -4.41 -5.21
C GLU A 180 4.95 -3.17 -5.22
N GLU A 181 3.88 -3.19 -4.42
CA GLU A 181 2.97 -2.06 -4.26
C GLU A 181 3.45 -1.18 -3.10
N GLU A 182 3.57 0.11 -3.34
CA GLU A 182 3.80 1.08 -2.28
C GLU A 182 2.53 1.16 -1.42
N GLU A 183 2.66 1.04 -0.10
CA GLU A 183 1.52 1.35 0.77
C GLU A 183 1.09 2.79 0.47
N ALA A 184 -0.18 2.98 0.12
CA ALA A 184 -0.73 4.31 -0.12
C ALA A 184 -0.34 5.20 1.06
N ALA A 185 0.29 6.34 0.78
CA ALA A 185 0.74 7.26 1.81
C ALA A 185 -0.42 7.51 2.77
N ALA A 186 -0.25 7.12 4.04
CA ALA A 186 -1.29 7.26 5.03
C ALA A 186 -1.70 8.73 5.07
N VAL A 187 -2.93 9.03 4.70
CA VAL A 187 -3.46 10.38 4.83
C VAL A 187 -3.56 10.67 6.32
N THR A 188 -2.57 11.39 6.83
CA THR A 188 -2.58 11.84 8.22
C THR A 188 -3.44 13.08 8.32
N THR A 189 -4.62 12.95 8.89
CA THR A 189 -5.44 14.10 9.25
C THR A 189 -5.15 14.43 10.71
N THR A 190 -4.62 15.62 10.96
CA THR A 190 -4.38 16.11 12.30
C THR A 190 -5.58 16.95 12.76
N TYR A 191 -6.21 16.54 13.85
CA TYR A 191 -7.22 17.32 14.53
C TYR A 191 -6.60 17.93 15.78
N ALA A 192 -6.42 19.26 15.77
CA ALA A 192 -5.96 19.99 16.93
C ALA A 192 -7.18 20.53 17.70
N PHE A 193 -7.15 20.40 19.01
CA PHE A 193 -8.15 20.91 19.90
C PHE A 193 -7.47 21.58 21.09
N ALA A 194 -7.59 22.89 21.18
CA ALA A 194 -7.15 23.65 22.35
C ALA A 194 -8.34 24.33 23.01
N VAL A 195 -8.51 24.10 24.31
CA VAL A 195 -9.63 24.69 25.06
C VAL A 195 -9.56 26.21 25.07
N ALA A 196 -8.35 26.77 25.01
CA ALA A 196 -8.14 28.23 24.99
C ALA A 196 -8.70 28.88 23.70
N ASP A 197 -8.88 28.13 22.62
CA ASP A 197 -9.40 28.64 21.35
C ASP A 197 -10.94 28.62 21.31
N LEU A 198 -11.59 28.00 22.29
CA LEU A 198 -13.03 27.95 22.38
C LEU A 198 -13.59 29.30 22.88
N SER A 199 -14.58 29.81 22.15
CA SER A 199 -15.31 31.00 22.61
C SER A 199 -16.28 30.65 23.75
N PRO A 200 -16.15 31.23 24.94
CA PRO A 200 -17.09 31.00 26.03
C PRO A 200 -18.54 31.30 25.62
N ALA A 201 -18.76 32.34 24.81
CA ALA A 201 -20.07 32.71 24.31
C ALA A 201 -20.74 31.63 23.43
N ALA A 202 -19.95 30.90 22.65
CA ALA A 202 -20.47 29.81 21.80
C ALA A 202 -21.06 28.66 22.63
N TYR A 203 -20.64 28.52 23.88
CA TYR A 203 -21.11 27.50 24.82
C TYR A 203 -21.93 28.06 25.97
N SER A 204 -22.35 29.33 25.89
CA SER A 204 -23.15 30.01 26.93
C SER A 204 -22.52 29.95 28.33
N VAL A 205 -21.19 30.06 28.40
CA VAL A 205 -20.46 30.01 29.67
C VAL A 205 -20.61 31.30 30.43
N THR A 206 -21.35 31.30 31.52
CA THR A 206 -21.65 32.44 32.37
C THR A 206 -21.12 32.31 33.81
N ALA A 207 -20.48 31.19 34.11
CA ALA A 207 -19.90 30.93 35.42
C ALA A 207 -18.68 29.99 35.29
N ASP A 208 -17.74 30.07 36.26
CA ASP A 208 -16.73 29.02 36.40
C ASP A 208 -17.40 27.69 36.77
N LYS A 209 -16.89 26.59 36.23
CA LYS A 209 -17.49 25.26 36.34
C LYS A 209 -18.87 25.13 35.66
N ALA A 210 -19.13 25.93 34.62
CA ALA A 210 -20.31 25.74 33.82
C ALA A 210 -20.34 24.29 33.26
N ALA A 211 -21.46 23.58 33.45
CA ALA A 211 -21.62 22.22 33.00
C ALA A 211 -21.57 22.14 31.48
N ILE A 212 -20.92 21.12 30.98
CA ILE A 212 -20.90 20.78 29.55
C ILE A 212 -21.88 19.64 29.35
N ALA A 213 -22.85 19.82 28.44
CA ALA A 213 -23.79 18.77 28.12
C ALA A 213 -23.07 17.55 27.51
N GLU A 214 -23.50 16.36 27.89
CA GLU A 214 -23.01 15.13 27.25
C GLU A 214 -23.24 15.18 25.75
N GLY A 215 -22.27 14.71 24.98
CA GLY A 215 -22.30 14.76 23.50
C GLY A 215 -21.92 16.11 22.90
N THR A 216 -21.59 17.15 23.74
CA THR A 216 -21.08 18.41 23.19
C THR A 216 -19.84 18.15 22.34
N ALA A 217 -19.88 18.61 21.09
CA ALA A 217 -18.84 18.38 20.10
C ALA A 217 -17.86 19.55 20.02
N PHE A 218 -16.60 19.23 19.79
CA PHE A 218 -15.49 20.14 19.57
C PHE A 218 -14.68 19.70 18.34
N ALA A 219 -13.83 20.58 17.84
CA ALA A 219 -12.93 20.27 16.72
C ALA A 219 -13.68 19.65 15.52
N SER A 220 -14.70 20.34 15.02
CA SER A 220 -15.52 19.87 13.89
C SER A 220 -16.17 18.50 14.12
N ASP A 221 -16.71 18.27 15.32
CA ASP A 221 -17.37 17.05 15.77
C ASP A 221 -16.46 15.86 16.04
N TYR A 222 -15.15 16.04 15.91
CA TYR A 222 -14.19 14.95 16.11
C TYR A 222 -14.02 14.55 17.58
N VAL A 223 -14.12 15.52 18.49
CA VAL A 223 -14.03 15.31 19.94
C VAL A 223 -15.38 15.58 20.59
N LYS A 224 -15.86 14.67 21.44
CA LYS A 224 -17.14 14.82 22.16
C LYS A 224 -16.97 14.59 23.65
N THR A 225 -17.78 15.29 24.46
CA THR A 225 -17.87 14.97 25.88
C THR A 225 -18.73 13.74 26.14
N VAL A 226 -18.29 12.94 27.09
CA VAL A 226 -19.07 11.79 27.62
C VAL A 226 -19.14 11.95 29.15
N GLY A 227 -20.35 11.84 29.70
CA GLY A 227 -20.57 11.96 31.11
C GLY A 227 -20.36 13.38 31.65
N THR A 228 -19.86 13.51 32.87
CA THR A 228 -19.76 14.78 33.57
C THR A 228 -18.50 15.56 33.17
N ALA A 229 -18.68 16.72 32.59
CA ALA A 229 -17.59 17.65 32.27
C ALA A 229 -18.03 19.11 32.57
N THR A 230 -17.06 19.97 32.87
CA THR A 230 -17.32 21.41 33.15
C THR A 230 -16.26 22.26 32.49
N PHE A 231 -16.64 23.44 32.02
CA PHE A 231 -15.69 24.47 31.63
C PHE A 231 -15.05 25.15 32.83
N ARG A 232 -13.75 25.31 32.78
CA ARG A 232 -13.01 26.16 33.71
C ARG A 232 -12.67 27.46 33.01
N THR A 233 -13.06 28.57 33.60
CA THR A 233 -12.77 29.90 33.09
C THR A 233 -11.46 30.43 33.66
N LYS A 234 -11.00 31.56 33.17
CA LYS A 234 -9.74 32.20 33.60
C LYS A 234 -9.73 32.48 35.09
N SER A 235 -10.87 32.94 35.66
CA SER A 235 -11.09 33.06 37.10
C SER A 235 -12.60 32.93 37.39
N SER A 236 -12.96 32.90 38.66
CA SER A 236 -14.36 32.84 39.08
C SER A 236 -15.19 34.09 38.74
N SER A 237 -14.52 35.16 38.32
CA SER A 237 -15.14 36.46 37.95
C SER A 237 -14.79 36.90 36.51
N ASP A 238 -13.91 36.16 35.80
CA ASP A 238 -13.53 36.47 34.43
C ASP A 238 -13.87 35.27 33.51
N PHE A 239 -14.97 35.40 32.78
CA PHE A 239 -15.50 34.39 31.86
C PHE A 239 -15.12 34.71 30.42
N SER A 240 -14.21 35.63 30.16
CA SER A 240 -13.80 36.04 28.81
C SER A 240 -13.00 34.97 28.04
N ALA A 241 -12.42 34.01 28.75
CA ALA A 241 -11.65 32.93 28.17
C ALA A 241 -11.82 31.64 28.96
N LEU A 242 -11.74 30.52 28.25
CA LEU A 242 -11.72 29.18 28.83
C LEU A 242 -10.27 28.77 29.12
N LYS A 243 -10.06 28.17 30.28
CA LYS A 243 -8.75 27.69 30.74
C LYS A 243 -8.59 26.18 30.55
N ALA A 244 -9.66 25.43 30.83
CA ALA A 244 -9.64 23.98 30.78
C ALA A 244 -11.05 23.41 30.68
N ILE A 245 -11.14 22.14 30.28
CA ILE A 245 -12.28 21.29 30.56
C ILE A 245 -11.90 20.39 31.72
N GLU A 246 -12.69 20.48 32.81
CA GLU A 246 -12.54 19.59 33.95
C GLU A 246 -13.46 18.39 33.78
N LEU A 247 -12.88 17.21 33.77
CA LEU A 247 -13.61 15.95 33.67
C LEU A 247 -14.04 15.48 35.05
N GLY A 248 -15.19 14.85 35.11
CA GLY A 248 -15.73 14.32 36.38
C GLY A 248 -14.79 13.34 37.05
N SER A 249 -14.74 13.34 38.38
CA SER A 249 -13.92 12.41 39.15
C SER A 249 -14.44 10.95 39.01
N LYS A 250 -13.60 9.98 39.35
CA LYS A 250 -13.96 8.55 39.34
C LYS A 250 -14.46 8.05 37.95
N ALA A 251 -13.85 8.54 36.89
CA ALA A 251 -14.21 8.20 35.50
C ALA A 251 -15.68 8.54 35.14
N SER A 252 -16.30 9.53 35.80
CA SER A 252 -17.65 9.96 35.46
C SER A 252 -17.72 10.93 34.27
N GLY A 253 -16.56 11.37 33.72
CA GLY A 253 -16.48 12.25 32.56
C GLY A 253 -15.26 11.91 31.72
N ALA A 254 -15.40 12.05 30.42
CA ALA A 254 -14.33 11.79 29.43
C ALA A 254 -14.47 12.69 28.19
N LEU A 255 -13.39 12.82 27.45
CA LEU A 255 -13.42 13.24 26.06
C LEU A 255 -13.31 12.00 25.19
N GLN A 256 -14.25 11.82 24.28
CA GLN A 256 -14.29 10.72 23.35
C GLN A 256 -13.94 11.22 21.94
N PHE A 257 -13.15 10.46 21.24
CA PHE A 257 -12.89 10.65 19.82
C PHE A 257 -12.93 9.30 19.11
N THR A 258 -13.31 9.32 17.84
CA THR A 258 -13.35 8.12 17.01
C THR A 258 -12.22 8.20 16.00
N VAL A 259 -11.44 7.15 15.90
CA VAL A 259 -10.38 7.01 14.89
C VAL A 259 -10.70 5.88 13.94
N THR A 260 -10.37 6.09 12.66
CA THR A 260 -10.40 5.05 11.64
C THR A 260 -8.95 4.79 11.23
N GLY A 261 -8.47 3.58 11.48
CA GLY A 261 -7.07 3.22 11.28
C GLY A 261 -6.18 3.45 12.52
N THR A 262 -4.90 3.70 12.30
CA THR A 262 -3.92 3.93 13.38
C THR A 262 -3.88 5.42 13.74
N ALA A 263 -4.00 5.74 15.02
CA ALA A 263 -3.88 7.09 15.51
C ALA A 263 -2.90 7.20 16.69
N SER A 264 -2.29 8.37 16.85
CA SER A 264 -1.58 8.76 18.05
C SER A 264 -2.29 9.95 18.72
N VAL A 265 -2.34 9.95 20.04
CA VAL A 265 -2.89 11.04 20.85
C VAL A 265 -1.75 11.60 21.69
N SER A 266 -1.53 12.87 21.62
CA SER A 266 -0.50 13.59 22.39
C SER A 266 -1.13 14.67 23.30
#